data_f54af7ee0d6c2baefe602c7b244fb0ad
#
_entry.id   f54af7ee0d6c2baefe602c7b244fb0ad
#
_cell.length_a   1.000
_cell.length_b   1.000
_cell.length_c   1.000
_cell.angle_alpha   90.00
_cell.angle_beta   90.00
_cell.angle_gamma   90.00
#
_symmetry.space_group_name_H-M   'P 1'
#
loop_
_entity.id
_entity.type
_entity.pdbx_description
1 polymer ?
#
loop_
_entity_poly.entity_id
_entity_poly.type
_entity_poly.pdbx_seq_one_letter_code
_entity_poly.pdbx_strand_id
1 'polypeptide(L)'
;MSLAESNPEGRTAAESNAEIRTAAETNAEFAREFQKKIPFVGHLGIEVDTIADGKATLSLKLRPELTNSFGSAHGGVIMSLMDVALCTAARSQHPDSIGVITIDLSLQFIGAGKGTLVAEARVLKPGRNTVFTEGEIRNEDQSLVAKAIGTVRVRVAEKEK
;
A
#
# COMPACT_ATOMS: atom_id res chain seq x y z
N MET A 1 -45.89 3.73 13.49
CA MET A 1 -45.15 2.47 13.60
C MET A 1 -43.97 2.56 12.66
N SER A 2 -42.82 2.90 13.18
CA SER A 2 -41.57 3.04 12.42
C SER A 2 -40.87 1.67 12.44
N LEU A 3 -40.70 1.07 11.25
CA LEU A 3 -39.91 -0.13 11.09
C LEU A 3 -38.43 0.26 11.13
N ALA A 4 -37.74 -0.07 12.21
CA ALA A 4 -36.30 -0.05 12.24
C ALA A 4 -35.78 -1.18 11.37
N GLU A 5 -35.15 -0.83 10.24
CA GLU A 5 -34.44 -1.79 9.39
C GLU A 5 -33.24 -2.33 10.17
N SER A 6 -33.32 -3.58 10.60
CA SER A 6 -32.18 -4.29 11.17
C SER A 6 -31.25 -4.73 10.04
N ASN A 7 -30.03 -4.21 10.06
CA ASN A 7 -28.92 -4.69 9.24
C ASN A 7 -28.67 -6.19 9.56
N PRO A 8 -28.45 -7.08 8.55
CA PRO A 8 -28.34 -8.53 8.75
C PRO A 8 -27.19 -8.98 9.66
N GLU A 9 -26.30 -8.10 10.10
CA GLU A 9 -25.22 -8.41 11.03
C GLU A 9 -25.48 -7.92 12.46
N GLY A 10 -26.64 -7.31 12.78
CA GLY A 10 -27.05 -6.91 14.11
C GLY A 10 -26.21 -5.82 14.77
N ARG A 11 -25.37 -5.11 14.03
CA ARG A 11 -24.50 -4.03 14.53
C ARG A 11 -25.21 -2.68 14.51
N THR A 12 -24.99 -1.87 15.53
CA THR A 12 -25.51 -0.51 15.58
C THR A 12 -24.67 0.44 14.72
N ALA A 13 -25.28 1.54 14.25
CA ALA A 13 -24.57 2.57 13.49
C ALA A 13 -23.40 3.21 14.30
N ALA A 14 -23.49 3.19 15.65
CA ALA A 14 -22.42 3.67 16.52
C ALA A 14 -21.23 2.71 16.56
N GLU A 15 -21.45 1.40 16.55
CA GLU A 15 -20.40 0.37 16.50
C GLU A 15 -19.70 0.37 15.14
N SER A 16 -20.44 0.53 14.04
CA SER A 16 -19.87 0.67 12.69
C SER A 16 -19.00 1.91 12.58
N ASN A 17 -19.42 3.05 13.14
CA ASN A 17 -18.62 4.28 13.12
C ASN A 17 -17.37 4.19 14.04
N ALA A 18 -17.43 3.48 15.15
CA ALA A 18 -16.28 3.24 16.03
C ALA A 18 -15.22 2.35 15.35
N GLU A 19 -15.63 1.27 14.65
CA GLU A 19 -14.72 0.41 13.88
C GLU A 19 -14.05 1.18 12.71
N ILE A 20 -14.78 2.02 12.00
CA ILE A 20 -14.24 2.86 10.93
C ILE A 20 -13.20 3.84 11.47
N ARG A 21 -13.45 4.47 12.62
CA ARG A 21 -12.49 5.39 13.29
C ARG A 21 -11.21 4.66 13.69
N THR A 22 -11.33 3.49 14.28
CA THR A 22 -10.19 2.67 14.71
C THR A 22 -9.32 2.23 13.53
N ALA A 23 -9.92 1.83 12.40
CA ALA A 23 -9.18 1.47 11.19
C ALA A 23 -8.44 2.67 10.59
N ALA A 24 -9.08 3.83 10.51
CA ALA A 24 -8.46 5.06 10.01
C ALA A 24 -7.31 5.53 10.91
N GLU A 25 -7.47 5.47 12.24
CA GLU A 25 -6.44 5.81 13.21
C GLU A 25 -5.24 4.86 13.10
N THR A 26 -5.48 3.56 12.98
CA THR A 26 -4.44 2.54 12.81
C THR A 26 -3.64 2.74 11.52
N ASN A 27 -4.32 3.07 10.42
CA ASN A 27 -3.67 3.34 9.14
C ASN A 27 -2.85 4.64 9.20
N ALA A 28 -3.34 5.69 9.85
CA ALA A 28 -2.61 6.94 10.02
C ALA A 28 -1.37 6.78 10.92
N GLU A 29 -1.47 5.97 11.97
CA GLU A 29 -0.33 5.62 12.82
C GLU A 29 0.69 4.80 12.05
N PHE A 30 0.25 3.78 11.31
CA PHE A 30 1.11 2.98 10.44
C PHE A 30 1.86 3.86 9.44
N ALA A 31 1.20 4.78 8.76
CA ALA A 31 1.84 5.69 7.81
C ALA A 31 2.93 6.56 8.47
N ARG A 32 2.67 7.10 9.65
CA ARG A 32 3.65 7.92 10.41
C ARG A 32 4.88 7.13 10.87
N GLU A 33 4.69 5.87 11.24
CA GLU A 33 5.73 5.00 11.77
C GLU A 33 6.48 4.20 10.68
N PHE A 34 5.99 4.22 9.45
CA PHE A 34 6.39 3.32 8.38
C PHE A 34 7.88 3.39 8.06
N GLN A 35 8.40 4.60 7.85
CA GLN A 35 9.82 4.80 7.55
C GLN A 35 10.74 4.39 8.70
N LYS A 36 10.28 4.57 9.95
CA LYS A 36 11.04 4.19 11.15
C LYS A 36 11.09 2.68 11.34
N LYS A 37 9.97 2.00 11.06
CA LYS A 37 9.84 0.54 11.23
C LYS A 37 10.57 -0.26 10.15
N ILE A 38 10.74 0.32 8.95
CA ILE A 38 11.40 -0.32 7.80
C ILE A 38 12.58 0.55 7.33
N PRO A 39 13.79 0.30 7.84
CA PRO A 39 14.96 1.15 7.55
C PRO A 39 15.23 1.38 6.07
N PHE A 40 15.02 0.37 5.21
CA PHE A 40 15.20 0.47 3.78
C PHE A 40 14.21 1.48 3.15
N VAL A 41 12.96 1.46 3.57
CA VAL A 41 11.93 2.41 3.12
C VAL A 41 12.29 3.84 3.54
N GLY A 42 12.74 4.01 4.79
CA GLY A 42 13.24 5.29 5.29
C GLY A 42 14.47 5.76 4.51
N HIS A 43 15.41 4.85 4.18
CA HIS A 43 16.58 5.18 3.37
C HIS A 43 16.20 5.66 1.96
N LEU A 44 15.20 5.05 1.33
CA LEU A 44 14.68 5.50 0.03
C LEU A 44 13.89 6.81 0.13
N GLY A 45 13.33 7.14 1.29
CA GLY A 45 12.47 8.29 1.49
C GLY A 45 11.06 8.08 0.93
N ILE A 46 10.55 6.84 0.96
CA ILE A 46 9.18 6.53 0.55
C ILE A 46 8.22 6.99 1.64
N GLU A 47 7.21 7.73 1.27
CA GLU A 47 6.14 8.22 2.14
C GLU A 47 4.81 7.54 1.81
N VAL A 48 3.98 7.32 2.82
CA VAL A 48 2.61 6.80 2.64
C VAL A 48 1.66 8.00 2.68
N ASP A 49 1.10 8.35 1.53
CA ASP A 49 0.17 9.47 1.40
C ASP A 49 -1.25 9.07 1.82
N THR A 50 -1.71 7.92 1.35
CA THR A 50 -3.01 7.33 1.73
C THR A 50 -2.93 5.82 1.86
N ILE A 51 -3.74 5.27 2.77
CA ILE A 51 -3.92 3.83 2.94
C ILE A 51 -5.34 3.55 3.46
N ALA A 52 -6.18 2.90 2.67
CA ALA A 52 -7.53 2.49 3.06
C ALA A 52 -8.12 1.47 2.06
N ASP A 53 -9.00 0.62 2.52
CA ASP A 53 -9.94 -0.19 1.71
C ASP A 53 -9.29 -0.95 0.54
N GLY A 54 -8.16 -1.55 0.77
CA GLY A 54 -7.42 -2.29 -0.26
C GLY A 54 -6.68 -1.39 -1.25
N LYS A 55 -6.49 -0.11 -0.94
CA LYS A 55 -5.77 0.86 -1.76
C LYS A 55 -4.67 1.52 -0.95
N ALA A 56 -3.62 1.93 -1.64
CA ALA A 56 -2.54 2.74 -1.09
C ALA A 56 -1.98 3.68 -2.15
N THR A 57 -1.64 4.89 -1.74
CA THR A 57 -0.87 5.85 -2.52
C THR A 57 0.40 6.17 -1.75
N LEU A 58 1.53 6.02 -2.42
CA LEU A 58 2.84 6.30 -1.86
C LEU A 58 3.59 7.24 -2.78
N SER A 59 4.44 8.08 -2.20
CA SER A 59 5.30 8.97 -2.97
C SER A 59 6.78 8.79 -2.64
N LEU A 60 7.63 9.15 -3.60
CA LEU A 60 9.09 9.16 -3.47
C LEU A 60 9.64 10.35 -4.25
N LYS A 61 10.25 11.28 -3.54
CA LYS A 61 11.00 12.38 -4.17
C LYS A 61 12.36 11.87 -4.63
N LEU A 62 12.60 11.93 -5.93
CA LEU A 62 13.86 11.48 -6.52
C LEU A 62 15.00 12.41 -6.10
N ARG A 63 16.10 11.83 -5.63
CA ARG A 63 17.34 12.51 -5.32
C ARG A 63 18.49 11.86 -6.09
N PRO A 64 19.64 12.53 -6.28
CA PRO A 64 20.73 12.06 -7.14
C PRO A 64 21.17 10.62 -6.88
N GLU A 65 21.22 10.19 -5.62
CA GLU A 65 21.67 8.85 -5.22
C GLU A 65 20.71 7.72 -5.67
N LEU A 66 19.50 8.09 -6.07
CA LEU A 66 18.45 7.15 -6.53
C LEU A 66 18.34 7.10 -8.06
N THR A 67 19.22 7.79 -8.77
CA THR A 67 19.20 7.87 -10.22
C THR A 67 20.10 6.83 -10.89
N ASN A 68 19.79 6.53 -12.13
CA ASN A 68 20.64 5.75 -13.02
C ASN A 68 21.60 6.68 -13.80
N SER A 69 22.41 6.11 -14.70
CA SER A 69 23.37 6.83 -15.55
C SER A 69 22.73 7.85 -16.52
N PHE A 70 21.43 7.82 -16.70
CA PHE A 70 20.66 8.75 -17.53
C PHE A 70 19.99 9.88 -16.74
N GLY A 71 20.21 9.95 -15.42
CA GLY A 71 19.60 10.96 -14.54
C GLY A 71 18.11 10.74 -14.25
N SER A 72 17.57 9.57 -14.57
CA SER A 72 16.20 9.15 -14.22
C SER A 72 16.23 8.14 -13.08
N ALA A 73 15.07 7.86 -12.47
CA ALA A 73 14.97 6.90 -11.39
C ALA A 73 15.59 5.56 -11.78
N HIS A 74 16.45 5.02 -10.90
CA HIS A 74 17.00 3.69 -11.09
C HIS A 74 15.88 2.63 -11.05
N GLY A 75 15.95 1.61 -11.91
CA GLY A 75 14.93 0.56 -11.96
C GLY A 75 14.68 -0.13 -10.61
N GLY A 76 15.73 -0.33 -9.81
CA GLY A 76 15.60 -0.87 -8.46
C GLY A 76 14.78 0.02 -7.51
N VAL A 77 14.85 1.34 -7.66
CA VAL A 77 14.03 2.28 -6.89
C VAL A 77 12.56 2.18 -7.30
N ILE A 78 12.28 2.10 -8.61
CA ILE A 78 10.94 1.92 -9.15
C ILE A 78 10.33 0.59 -8.65
N MET A 79 11.10 -0.50 -8.70
CA MET A 79 10.66 -1.81 -8.17
C MET A 79 10.36 -1.74 -6.67
N SER A 80 11.24 -1.11 -5.89
CA SER A 80 11.07 -0.99 -4.43
C SER A 80 9.83 -0.16 -4.08
N LEU A 81 9.61 0.96 -4.75
CA LEU A 81 8.42 1.79 -4.54
C LEU A 81 7.14 1.01 -4.87
N MET A 82 7.13 0.26 -5.97
CA MET A 82 5.99 -0.56 -6.35
C MET A 82 5.74 -1.70 -5.37
N ASP A 83 6.76 -2.44 -4.97
CA ASP A 83 6.66 -3.54 -4.01
C ASP A 83 6.03 -3.07 -2.69
N VAL A 84 6.54 -1.95 -2.17
CA VAL A 84 6.03 -1.33 -0.95
C VAL A 84 4.58 -0.89 -1.11
N ALA A 85 4.21 -0.31 -2.27
CA ALA A 85 2.83 0.14 -2.53
C ALA A 85 1.84 -1.04 -2.57
N LEU A 86 2.19 -2.13 -3.27
CA LEU A 86 1.36 -3.34 -3.35
C LEU A 86 1.17 -3.99 -1.98
N CYS A 87 2.25 -4.10 -1.19
CA CYS A 87 2.21 -4.60 0.17
C CYS A 87 1.35 -3.72 1.10
N THR A 88 1.45 -2.40 0.96
CA THR A 88 0.67 -1.45 1.76
C THR A 88 -0.82 -1.52 1.42
N ALA A 89 -1.17 -1.64 0.15
CA ALA A 89 -2.55 -1.86 -0.28
C ALA A 89 -3.13 -3.16 0.30
N ALA A 90 -2.40 -4.27 0.20
CA ALA A 90 -2.82 -5.54 0.78
C ALA A 90 -3.00 -5.46 2.31
N ARG A 91 -2.07 -4.80 3.01
CA ARG A 91 -2.14 -4.60 4.45
C ARG A 91 -3.38 -3.83 4.90
N SER A 92 -3.84 -2.85 4.11
CA SER A 92 -4.97 -1.99 4.48
C SER A 92 -6.27 -2.77 4.76
N GLN A 93 -6.41 -3.96 4.20
CA GLN A 93 -7.55 -4.87 4.43
C GLN A 93 -7.31 -5.86 5.59
N HIS A 94 -6.12 -5.85 6.17
CA HIS A 94 -5.74 -6.76 7.25
C HIS A 94 -5.08 -5.97 8.39
N PRO A 95 -5.83 -5.13 9.12
CA PRO A 95 -5.30 -4.26 10.17
C PRO A 95 -4.60 -5.05 11.28
N ASP A 96 -5.04 -6.28 11.56
CA ASP A 96 -4.45 -7.18 12.55
C ASP A 96 -3.24 -7.96 12.05
N SER A 97 -2.77 -7.68 10.83
CA SER A 97 -1.60 -8.37 10.29
C SER A 97 -0.32 -7.98 11.01
N ILE A 98 0.50 -8.97 11.33
CA ILE A 98 1.85 -8.79 11.89
C ILE A 98 2.88 -8.49 10.82
N GLY A 99 2.52 -8.60 9.53
CA GLY A 99 3.38 -8.29 8.40
C GLY A 99 2.81 -8.78 7.07
N VAL A 100 3.41 -8.31 6.01
CA VAL A 100 3.15 -8.75 4.63
C VAL A 100 4.47 -9.16 3.98
N ILE A 101 4.42 -10.14 3.11
CA ILE A 101 5.60 -10.69 2.41
C ILE A 101 5.23 -10.81 0.94
N THR A 102 6.02 -10.22 0.07
CA THR A 102 5.88 -10.37 -1.38
C THR A 102 6.25 -11.79 -1.80
N ILE A 103 5.36 -12.43 -2.53
CA ILE A 103 5.60 -13.76 -3.13
C ILE A 103 6.10 -13.60 -4.56
N ASP A 104 5.46 -12.70 -5.31
CA ASP A 104 5.76 -12.46 -6.71
C ASP A 104 5.47 -11.00 -7.06
N LEU A 105 6.27 -10.43 -7.96
CA LEU A 105 6.12 -9.10 -8.51
C LEU A 105 6.54 -9.11 -9.98
N SER A 106 5.57 -8.94 -10.87
CA SER A 106 5.82 -8.74 -12.30
C SER A 106 5.63 -7.25 -12.64
N LEU A 107 6.71 -6.59 -13.05
CA LEU A 107 6.73 -5.16 -13.30
C LEU A 107 7.25 -4.85 -14.70
N GLN A 108 6.56 -3.94 -15.41
CA GLN A 108 6.98 -3.38 -16.67
C GLN A 108 7.46 -1.94 -16.48
N PHE A 109 8.69 -1.66 -16.92
CA PHE A 109 9.23 -0.31 -17.02
C PHE A 109 8.77 0.31 -18.33
N ILE A 110 8.02 1.41 -18.26
CA ILE A 110 7.32 2.01 -19.41
C ILE A 110 7.93 3.36 -19.76
N GLY A 111 8.24 4.17 -18.76
CA GLY A 111 8.78 5.52 -18.95
C GLY A 111 9.88 5.87 -17.95
N ALA A 112 10.56 6.98 -18.19
CA ALA A 112 11.59 7.49 -17.28
C ALA A 112 10.95 8.15 -16.05
N GLY A 113 11.37 7.73 -14.86
CA GLY A 113 10.96 8.36 -13.60
C GLY A 113 11.75 9.63 -13.33
N LYS A 114 11.07 10.74 -13.01
CA LYS A 114 11.66 12.04 -12.72
C LYS A 114 10.88 12.78 -11.63
N GLY A 115 11.54 13.69 -10.92
CA GLY A 115 10.89 14.51 -9.88
C GLY A 115 10.34 13.68 -8.74
N THR A 116 9.07 13.82 -8.43
CA THR A 116 8.37 12.98 -7.45
C THR A 116 7.63 11.87 -8.18
N LEU A 117 7.88 10.63 -7.78
CA LEU A 117 7.17 9.46 -8.25
C LEU A 117 6.00 9.17 -7.33
N VAL A 118 4.82 8.92 -7.89
CA VAL A 118 3.62 8.54 -7.15
C VAL A 118 3.24 7.12 -7.57
N ALA A 119 3.16 6.22 -6.59
CA ALA A 119 2.70 4.85 -6.76
C ALA A 119 1.27 4.72 -6.24
N GLU A 120 0.37 4.27 -7.09
CA GLU A 120 -1.00 3.91 -6.72
C GLU A 120 -1.16 2.41 -6.85
N ALA A 121 -1.58 1.76 -5.76
CA ALA A 121 -1.76 0.32 -5.69
C ALA A 121 -3.15 -0.03 -5.17
N ARG A 122 -3.67 -1.17 -5.64
CA ARG A 122 -4.95 -1.70 -5.17
C ARG A 122 -4.97 -3.22 -5.12
N VAL A 123 -5.83 -3.73 -4.26
CA VAL A 123 -6.16 -5.15 -4.19
C VAL A 123 -7.10 -5.51 -5.35
N LEU A 124 -6.73 -6.53 -6.12
CA LEU A 124 -7.56 -7.12 -7.17
C LEU A 124 -8.49 -8.19 -6.59
N LYS A 125 -7.92 -9.04 -5.74
CA LYS A 125 -8.65 -10.12 -5.08
C LYS A 125 -8.14 -10.30 -3.67
N PRO A 126 -8.98 -10.02 -2.66
CA PRO A 126 -8.64 -10.32 -1.27
C PRO A 126 -8.65 -11.83 -1.02
N GLY A 127 -7.84 -12.26 -0.08
CA GLY A 127 -7.81 -13.64 0.41
C GLY A 127 -7.32 -13.67 1.85
N ARG A 128 -7.60 -14.76 2.54
CA ARG A 128 -7.25 -14.90 3.96
C ARG A 128 -5.75 -14.69 4.23
N ASN A 129 -4.89 -15.29 3.40
CA ASN A 129 -3.44 -15.27 3.56
C ASN A 129 -2.71 -14.84 2.28
N THR A 130 -3.37 -14.86 1.13
CA THR A 130 -2.79 -14.51 -0.16
C THR A 130 -3.67 -13.46 -0.83
N VAL A 131 -3.08 -12.34 -1.20
CA VAL A 131 -3.77 -11.20 -1.79
C VAL A 131 -3.14 -10.91 -3.14
N PHE A 132 -3.97 -10.76 -4.16
CA PHE A 132 -3.54 -10.35 -5.51
C PHE A 132 -3.71 -8.85 -5.64
N THR A 133 -2.69 -8.20 -6.13
CA THR A 133 -2.58 -6.74 -6.20
C THR A 133 -2.13 -6.27 -7.56
N GLU A 134 -2.44 -5.03 -7.91
CA GLU A 134 -1.87 -4.33 -9.05
C GLU A 134 -1.54 -2.89 -8.67
N GLY A 135 -0.67 -2.24 -9.45
CA GLY A 135 -0.33 -0.85 -9.24
C GLY A 135 0.33 -0.21 -10.46
N GLU A 136 0.39 1.10 -10.40
CA GLU A 136 1.13 1.90 -11.37
C GLU A 136 1.93 3.01 -10.68
N ILE A 137 3.02 3.41 -11.31
CA ILE A 137 3.84 4.54 -10.89
C ILE A 137 3.77 5.61 -11.98
N ARG A 138 3.54 6.85 -11.57
CA ARG A 138 3.51 8.03 -12.43
C ARG A 138 4.46 9.11 -11.94
N ASN A 139 4.89 9.95 -12.85
CA ASN A 139 5.54 11.22 -12.55
C ASN A 139 4.49 12.27 -12.11
N GLU A 140 4.94 13.43 -11.63
CA GLU A 140 4.07 14.57 -11.26
C GLU A 140 3.20 15.05 -12.44
N ASP A 141 3.69 14.97 -13.67
CA ASP A 141 2.96 15.31 -14.90
C ASP A 141 1.98 14.24 -15.37
N GLN A 142 1.74 13.21 -14.56
CA GLN A 142 0.88 12.06 -14.83
C GLN A 142 1.41 11.11 -15.93
N SER A 143 2.60 11.31 -16.46
CA SER A 143 3.22 10.35 -17.39
C SER A 143 3.51 9.03 -16.68
N LEU A 144 3.18 7.91 -17.36
CA LEU A 144 3.30 6.57 -16.80
C LEU A 144 4.76 6.11 -16.79
N VAL A 145 5.25 5.70 -15.62
CA VAL A 145 6.61 5.21 -15.40
C VAL A 145 6.67 3.69 -15.38
N ALA A 146 5.76 3.04 -14.65
CA ALA A 146 5.71 1.58 -14.53
C ALA A 146 4.31 1.08 -14.21
N LYS A 147 4.04 -0.18 -14.56
CA LYS A 147 2.89 -0.97 -14.11
C LYS A 147 3.33 -2.30 -13.56
N ALA A 148 2.56 -2.82 -12.60
CA ALA A 148 2.83 -4.13 -12.02
C ALA A 148 1.57 -4.85 -11.57
N ILE A 149 1.70 -6.17 -11.49
CA ILE A 149 0.85 -7.07 -10.72
C ILE A 149 1.72 -7.79 -9.71
N GLY A 150 1.15 -8.11 -8.54
CA GLY A 150 1.89 -8.82 -7.51
C GLY A 150 1.00 -9.74 -6.68
N THR A 151 1.65 -10.71 -6.07
CA THR A 151 1.05 -11.62 -5.09
C THR A 151 1.72 -11.41 -3.75
N VAL A 152 0.93 -11.11 -2.74
CA VAL A 152 1.38 -10.79 -1.40
C VAL A 152 0.81 -11.80 -0.41
N ARG A 153 1.63 -12.29 0.52
CA ARG A 153 1.19 -13.10 1.66
C ARG A 153 1.02 -12.21 2.89
N VAL A 154 -0.17 -12.24 3.46
CA VAL A 154 -0.46 -11.58 4.74
C VAL A 154 -0.17 -12.57 5.87
N ARG A 155 0.57 -12.12 6.88
CA ARG A 155 0.83 -12.86 8.11
C ARG A 155 -0.05 -12.31 9.22
N VAL A 156 -0.88 -13.15 9.80
CA VAL A 156 -1.65 -12.86 11.02
C VAL A 156 -1.01 -13.58 12.20
N ALA A 157 -1.12 -13.01 13.40
CA ALA A 157 -0.67 -13.69 14.60
C ALA A 157 -1.44 -15.02 14.77
N GLU A 158 -0.73 -16.10 15.11
CA GLU A 158 -1.39 -17.33 15.50
C GLU A 158 -2.12 -17.05 16.80
N LYS A 159 -3.43 -17.33 16.85
CA LYS A 159 -4.16 -17.35 18.11
C LYS A 159 -3.62 -18.56 18.87
N GLU A 160 -3.00 -18.32 20.01
CA GLU A 160 -2.68 -19.41 20.96
C GLU A 160 -3.96 -20.21 21.21
N LYS A 161 -3.83 -21.54 21.02
CA LYS A 161 -4.91 -22.49 21.24
C LYS A 161 -5.04 -22.79 22.72
#